data_e4b14eda24e1aef5cb4e5cb3a36f7040
#
_entry.id   e4b14eda24e1aef5cb4e5cb3a36f7040
#
_cell.length_a   1.000
_cell.length_b   1.000
_cell.length_c   1.000
_cell.angle_alpha   90.00
_cell.angle_beta   90.00
_cell.angle_gamma   90.00
#
_symmetry.space_group_name_H-M   'P 1'
#
loop_
_entity.id
_entity.type
_entity.pdbx_description
1 polymer ?
#
loop_
_entity_poly.entity_id
_entity_poly.type
_entity_poly.pdbx_seq_one_letter_code
_entity_poly.pdbx_strand_id
1 'polypeptide(L)'
;MATRRDIIALGAAAALLLLTKAHEAFGAQPTIEIVALPHSPVQTALKPVRDFLAKLGGQVKLIELDSESPAGEKRIKAVGEKGHVPILLLVNGSDKFKRPDGTAVVFKDFPAGAGNPLGLNGTWSVADFEAAVNAALGK
;
A
#
# COMPACT_ATOMS: atom_id res chain seq x y z
N MET A 1 51.82 12.66 -7.65
CA MET A 1 51.67 11.18 -7.55
C MET A 1 50.68 10.85 -6.45
N ALA A 2 49.54 10.29 -6.79
CA ALA A 2 48.60 9.76 -5.79
C ALA A 2 49.26 8.57 -5.09
N THR A 3 49.29 8.61 -3.76
CA THR A 3 49.88 7.52 -2.97
C THR A 3 48.95 6.29 -3.01
N ARG A 4 49.47 5.08 -2.86
CA ARG A 4 48.67 3.84 -2.80
C ARG A 4 47.57 3.88 -1.75
N ARG A 5 47.70 4.73 -0.73
CA ARG A 5 46.70 4.94 0.32
C ARG A 5 45.42 5.65 -0.17
N ASP A 6 45.56 6.59 -1.12
CA ASP A 6 44.42 7.33 -1.64
C ASP A 6 43.52 6.49 -2.54
N ILE A 7 44.08 5.53 -3.26
CA ILE A 7 43.34 4.60 -4.14
C ILE A 7 42.52 3.61 -3.33
N ILE A 8 43.01 3.14 -2.18
CA ILE A 8 42.32 2.20 -1.30
C ILE A 8 41.12 2.88 -0.62
N ALA A 9 41.27 4.16 -0.23
CA ALA A 9 40.18 4.92 0.39
C ALA A 9 39.00 5.17 -0.57
N LEU A 10 39.26 5.45 -1.84
CA LEU A 10 38.23 5.62 -2.87
C LEU A 10 37.47 4.31 -3.15
N GLY A 11 38.17 3.19 -3.18
CA GLY A 11 37.58 1.89 -3.43
C GLY A 11 36.60 1.46 -2.30
N ALA A 12 36.97 1.71 -1.04
CA ALA A 12 36.14 1.38 0.11
C ALA A 12 34.85 2.23 0.18
N ALA A 13 34.92 3.52 -0.15
CA ALA A 13 33.75 4.40 -0.15
C ALA A 13 32.75 4.02 -1.28
N ALA A 14 33.22 3.66 -2.45
CA ALA A 14 32.37 3.24 -3.57
C ALA A 14 31.68 1.89 -3.28
N ALA A 15 32.37 0.95 -2.64
CA ALA A 15 31.77 -0.33 -2.25
C ALA A 15 30.68 -0.17 -1.19
N LEU A 16 30.85 0.74 -0.24
CA LEU A 16 29.86 1.02 0.80
C LEU A 16 28.58 1.63 0.22
N LEU A 17 28.69 2.54 -0.76
CA LEU A 17 27.54 3.15 -1.45
C LEU A 17 26.73 2.13 -2.25
N LEU A 18 27.38 1.17 -2.90
CA LEU A 18 26.72 0.10 -3.64
C LEU A 18 25.96 -0.86 -2.72
N LEU A 19 26.52 -1.19 -1.56
CA LEU A 19 25.85 -2.02 -0.53
C LEU A 19 24.61 -1.33 0.04
N THR A 20 24.63 -0.02 0.25
CA THR A 20 23.49 0.73 0.76
C THR A 20 22.33 0.76 -0.23
N LYS A 21 22.60 0.97 -1.52
CA LYS A 21 21.56 0.93 -2.57
C LYS A 21 20.97 -0.46 -2.77
N ALA A 22 21.77 -1.52 -2.70
CA ALA A 22 21.28 -2.89 -2.76
C ALA A 22 20.40 -3.24 -1.57
N HIS A 23 20.69 -2.72 -0.38
CA HIS A 23 19.89 -2.93 0.82
C HIS A 23 18.53 -2.22 0.74
N GLU A 24 18.46 -1.02 0.20
CA GLU A 24 17.20 -0.30 -0.05
C GLU A 24 16.31 -1.03 -1.08
N ALA A 25 16.89 -1.63 -2.12
CA ALA A 25 16.16 -2.38 -3.14
C ALA A 25 15.54 -3.69 -2.62
N PHE A 26 16.12 -4.31 -1.60
CA PHE A 26 15.67 -5.59 -1.06
C PHE A 26 14.95 -5.51 0.29
N GLY A 27 14.90 -4.35 0.96
CA GLY A 27 14.62 -4.29 2.38
C GLY A 27 13.33 -3.60 2.82
N ALA A 28 12.63 -2.88 1.95
CA ALA A 28 11.45 -2.13 2.38
C ALA A 28 10.22 -3.03 2.34
N GLN A 29 9.76 -3.45 3.52
CA GLN A 29 8.47 -4.10 3.70
C GLN A 29 7.35 -3.10 3.37
N PRO A 30 6.48 -3.38 2.38
CA PRO A 30 5.38 -2.48 2.07
C PRO A 30 4.44 -2.33 3.26
N THR A 31 4.00 -1.11 3.51
CA THR A 31 2.96 -0.83 4.49
C THR A 31 1.61 -0.81 3.81
N ILE A 32 0.70 -1.62 4.32
CA ILE A 32 -0.70 -1.69 3.87
C ILE A 32 -1.57 -1.15 4.98
N GLU A 33 -2.45 -0.22 4.65
CA GLU A 33 -3.41 0.33 5.61
C GLU A 33 -4.84 0.03 5.15
N ILE A 34 -5.65 -0.49 6.05
CA ILE A 34 -7.09 -0.66 5.87
C ILE A 34 -7.77 0.31 6.83
N VAL A 35 -8.40 1.33 6.30
CA VAL A 35 -9.22 2.28 7.07
C VAL A 35 -10.66 2.04 6.69
N ALA A 36 -11.44 1.45 7.58
CA ALA A 36 -12.77 0.95 7.23
C ALA A 36 -13.75 0.98 8.41
N LEU A 37 -15.03 0.99 8.08
CA LEU A 37 -16.09 0.80 9.07
C LEU A 37 -15.99 -0.59 9.71
N PRO A 38 -16.16 -0.72 11.04
CA PRO A 38 -15.91 -1.97 11.75
C PRO A 38 -17.02 -3.02 11.66
N HIS A 39 -18.03 -2.82 10.83
CA HIS A 39 -19.21 -3.69 10.73
C HIS A 39 -19.60 -4.02 9.29
N SER A 40 -20.51 -4.98 9.13
CA SER A 40 -21.07 -5.35 7.83
C SER A 40 -21.89 -4.20 7.23
N PRO A 41 -21.94 -4.09 5.89
CA PRO A 41 -21.39 -5.00 4.88
C PRO A 41 -19.90 -4.78 4.55
N VAL A 42 -19.27 -3.77 5.13
CA VAL A 42 -17.87 -3.39 4.84
C VAL A 42 -16.91 -4.54 5.14
N GLN A 43 -17.05 -5.16 6.32
CA GLN A 43 -16.16 -6.25 6.72
C GLN A 43 -16.28 -7.48 5.82
N THR A 44 -17.47 -7.74 5.30
CA THR A 44 -17.71 -8.81 4.32
C THR A 44 -17.00 -8.50 2.99
N ALA A 45 -17.09 -7.27 2.53
CA ALA A 45 -16.42 -6.84 1.28
C ALA A 45 -14.90 -6.90 1.37
N LEU A 46 -14.34 -6.70 2.57
CA LEU A 46 -12.89 -6.73 2.82
C LEU A 46 -12.32 -8.14 3.03
N LYS A 47 -13.16 -9.16 3.15
CA LYS A 47 -12.68 -10.52 3.37
C LYS A 47 -11.67 -10.99 2.31
N PRO A 48 -11.92 -10.85 0.99
CA PRO A 48 -10.93 -11.25 -0.02
C PRO A 48 -9.60 -10.50 0.09
N VAL A 49 -9.65 -9.22 0.46
CA VAL A 49 -8.45 -8.39 0.70
C VAL A 49 -7.65 -8.97 1.86
N ARG A 50 -8.30 -9.28 2.98
CA ARG A 50 -7.63 -9.85 4.15
C ARG A 50 -7.10 -11.25 3.89
N ASP A 51 -7.83 -12.08 3.17
CA ASP A 51 -7.38 -13.44 2.80
C ASP A 51 -6.10 -13.37 1.95
N PHE A 52 -6.02 -12.44 1.02
CA PHE A 52 -4.81 -12.19 0.23
C PHE A 52 -3.64 -11.73 1.11
N LEU A 53 -3.87 -10.73 1.97
CA LEU A 53 -2.83 -10.22 2.86
C LEU A 53 -2.34 -11.27 3.86
N ALA A 54 -3.21 -12.14 4.34
CA ALA A 54 -2.86 -13.24 5.23
C ALA A 54 -1.88 -14.21 4.56
N LYS A 55 -2.02 -14.47 3.26
CA LYS A 55 -1.09 -15.32 2.49
C LYS A 55 0.31 -14.70 2.37
N LEU A 56 0.40 -13.39 2.38
CA LEU A 56 1.68 -12.67 2.35
C LEU A 56 2.40 -12.66 3.70
N GLY A 57 1.65 -12.76 4.79
CA GLY A 57 2.20 -12.81 6.15
C GLY A 57 3.17 -11.67 6.43
N GLY A 58 4.39 -12.00 6.86
CA GLY A 58 5.43 -11.03 7.21
C GLY A 58 6.05 -10.25 6.04
N GLN A 59 5.64 -10.49 4.80
CA GLN A 59 6.13 -9.73 3.65
C GLN A 59 5.60 -8.30 3.63
N VAL A 60 4.48 -8.02 4.29
CA VAL A 60 3.87 -6.71 4.39
C VAL A 60 3.64 -6.33 5.85
N LYS A 61 3.63 -5.03 6.12
CA LYS A 61 3.18 -4.47 7.39
C LYS A 61 1.73 -4.02 7.26
N LEU A 62 0.83 -4.64 8.01
CA LEU A 62 -0.60 -4.32 7.99
C LEU A 62 -0.95 -3.40 9.17
N ILE A 63 -1.65 -2.31 8.86
CA ILE A 63 -2.24 -1.38 9.82
C ILE A 63 -3.74 -1.32 9.53
N GLU A 64 -4.57 -1.53 10.55
CA GLU A 64 -6.02 -1.40 10.44
C GLU A 64 -6.53 -0.31 11.36
N LEU A 65 -7.35 0.58 10.83
CA LEU A 65 -7.98 1.68 11.55
C LEU A 65 -9.48 1.65 11.32
N ASP A 66 -10.24 1.94 12.38
CA ASP A 66 -11.66 2.24 12.26
C ASP A 66 -11.81 3.62 11.61
N SER A 67 -12.57 3.71 10.52
CA SER A 67 -12.77 4.96 9.78
C SER A 67 -13.48 6.05 10.59
N GLU A 68 -14.25 5.66 11.60
CA GLU A 68 -14.96 6.58 12.50
C GLU A 68 -14.14 6.97 13.73
N SER A 69 -13.00 6.34 13.94
CA SER A 69 -12.07 6.74 15.01
C SER A 69 -11.34 8.04 14.67
N PRO A 70 -10.84 8.79 15.68
CA PRO A 70 -10.03 9.97 15.41
C PRO A 70 -8.80 9.69 14.53
N ALA A 71 -8.15 8.56 14.73
CA ALA A 71 -7.01 8.15 13.90
C ALA A 71 -7.42 7.84 12.46
N GLY A 72 -8.55 7.16 12.26
CA GLY A 72 -9.09 6.86 10.93
C GLY A 72 -9.52 8.11 10.19
N GLU A 73 -10.25 9.01 10.84
CA GLU A 73 -10.64 10.29 10.25
C GLU A 73 -9.44 11.14 9.86
N LYS A 74 -8.44 11.22 10.71
CA LYS A 74 -7.19 11.92 10.42
C LYS A 74 -6.49 11.33 9.19
N ARG A 75 -6.49 10.00 9.08
CA ARG A 75 -5.85 9.33 7.95
C ARG A 75 -6.59 9.58 6.63
N ILE A 76 -7.91 9.55 6.65
CA ILE A 76 -8.75 9.85 5.49
C ILE A 76 -8.48 11.27 4.99
N LYS A 77 -8.45 12.25 5.89
CA LYS A 77 -8.14 13.64 5.56
C LYS A 77 -6.73 13.81 5.00
N ALA A 78 -5.76 13.08 5.54
CA ALA A 78 -4.36 13.17 5.12
C ALA A 78 -4.13 12.74 3.66
N VAL A 79 -4.95 11.85 3.13
CA VAL A 79 -4.89 11.45 1.70
C VAL A 79 -5.79 12.30 0.81
N GLY A 80 -6.44 13.34 1.37
CA GLY A 80 -7.25 14.28 0.63
C GLY A 80 -8.70 13.86 0.41
N GLU A 81 -9.15 12.78 1.07
CA GLU A 81 -10.53 12.32 0.99
C GLU A 81 -11.44 13.09 1.94
N LYS A 82 -12.69 13.22 1.55
CA LYS A 82 -13.72 13.97 2.30
C LYS A 82 -15.02 13.18 2.41
N GLY A 83 -15.79 13.49 3.44
CA GLY A 83 -17.09 12.91 3.65
C GLY A 83 -17.04 11.51 4.24
N HIS A 84 -18.12 10.76 4.02
CA HIS A 84 -18.23 9.39 4.51
C HIS A 84 -17.50 8.42 3.60
N VAL A 85 -16.41 7.85 4.08
CA VAL A 85 -15.59 6.87 3.35
C VAL A 85 -15.67 5.54 4.10
N PRO A 86 -16.47 4.58 3.61
CA PRO A 86 -16.63 3.29 4.29
C PRO A 86 -15.39 2.40 4.20
N ILE A 87 -14.65 2.49 3.11
CA ILE A 87 -13.41 1.74 2.87
C ILE A 87 -12.38 2.66 2.23
N LEU A 88 -11.17 2.66 2.77
CA LEU A 88 -9.99 3.25 2.18
C LEU A 88 -8.83 2.27 2.36
N LEU A 89 -8.17 1.91 1.26
CA LEU A 89 -6.99 1.06 1.29
C LEU A 89 -5.78 1.86 0.81
N LEU A 90 -4.66 1.71 1.50
CA LEU A 90 -3.42 2.39 1.15
C LEU A 90 -2.30 1.37 0.98
N VAL A 91 -1.53 1.53 -0.08
CA VAL A 91 -0.30 0.81 -0.33
C VAL A 91 0.85 1.80 -0.29
N ASN A 92 1.73 1.69 0.70
CA ASN A 92 2.80 2.67 0.95
C ASN A 92 2.28 4.12 1.01
N GLY A 93 1.12 4.31 1.65
CA GLY A 93 0.51 5.62 1.83
C GLY A 93 -0.30 6.16 0.65
N SER A 94 -0.41 5.41 -0.45
CA SER A 94 -1.18 5.81 -1.64
C SER A 94 -2.46 4.99 -1.80
N ASP A 95 -3.57 5.67 -2.04
CA ASP A 95 -4.85 5.09 -2.42
C ASP A 95 -5.03 4.96 -3.94
N LYS A 96 -4.00 5.33 -4.71
CA LYS A 96 -4.07 5.35 -6.18
C LYS A 96 -3.26 4.23 -6.79
N PHE A 97 -3.80 3.64 -7.85
CA PHE A 97 -3.13 2.63 -8.63
C PHE A 97 -3.44 2.83 -10.12
N LYS A 98 -2.44 2.58 -10.95
CA LYS A 98 -2.58 2.64 -12.41
C LYS A 98 -2.46 1.23 -12.97
N ARG A 99 -3.52 0.77 -13.65
CA ARG A 99 -3.52 -0.52 -14.33
C ARG A 99 -2.51 -0.53 -15.49
N PRO A 100 -2.09 -1.71 -15.97
CA PRO A 100 -1.20 -1.80 -17.13
C PRO A 100 -1.71 -1.10 -18.38
N ASP A 101 -3.02 -1.03 -18.57
CA ASP A 101 -3.65 -0.32 -19.69
C ASP A 101 -3.68 1.20 -19.54
N GLY A 102 -3.19 1.72 -18.42
CA GLY A 102 -3.18 3.15 -18.10
C GLY A 102 -4.40 3.66 -17.32
N THR A 103 -5.42 2.82 -17.11
CA THR A 103 -6.58 3.20 -16.31
C THR A 103 -6.21 3.45 -14.85
N ALA A 104 -6.55 4.62 -14.32
CA ALA A 104 -6.35 4.94 -12.91
C ALA A 104 -7.53 4.46 -12.08
N VAL A 105 -7.25 3.85 -10.93
CA VAL A 105 -8.24 3.47 -9.92
C VAL A 105 -7.85 4.06 -8.56
N VAL A 106 -8.85 4.26 -7.72
CA VAL A 106 -8.68 4.74 -6.34
C VAL A 106 -9.23 3.67 -5.41
N PHE A 107 -8.45 3.27 -4.43
CA PHE A 107 -8.84 2.27 -3.43
C PHE A 107 -9.75 2.88 -2.36
N LYS A 108 -10.88 3.35 -2.78
CA LYS A 108 -11.90 4.02 -1.95
C LYS A 108 -13.27 3.42 -2.24
N ASP A 109 -14.11 3.36 -1.22
CA ASP A 109 -15.45 2.80 -1.27
C ASP A 109 -15.45 1.27 -1.52
N PHE A 110 -16.58 0.70 -1.88
CA PHE A 110 -16.69 -0.74 -2.14
C PHE A 110 -16.01 -1.11 -3.46
N PRO A 111 -15.46 -2.32 -3.59
CA PRO A 111 -14.95 -2.77 -4.88
C PRO A 111 -16.04 -2.72 -5.95
N ALA A 112 -15.63 -2.40 -7.18
CA ALA A 112 -16.54 -2.36 -8.33
C ALA A 112 -17.23 -3.72 -8.53
N GLY A 113 -18.52 -3.69 -8.78
CA GLY A 113 -19.32 -4.90 -8.98
C GLY A 113 -19.72 -5.65 -7.72
N ALA A 114 -19.25 -5.25 -6.55
CA ALA A 114 -19.74 -5.80 -5.30
C ALA A 114 -21.18 -5.35 -5.03
N GLY A 115 -22.04 -6.28 -4.71
CA GLY A 115 -23.40 -5.95 -4.24
C GLY A 115 -23.30 -5.18 -2.93
N ASN A 116 -23.67 -3.90 -2.96
CA ASN A 116 -23.57 -3.06 -1.78
C ASN A 116 -24.84 -2.24 -1.58
N PRO A 117 -25.50 -2.38 -0.42
CA PRO A 117 -26.78 -1.71 -0.16
C PRO A 117 -26.62 -0.18 0.03
N LEU A 118 -25.39 0.31 0.19
CA LEU A 118 -25.11 1.73 0.38
C LEU A 118 -24.92 2.49 -0.93
N GLY A 119 -24.82 1.81 -2.06
CA GLY A 119 -24.60 2.45 -3.37
C GLY A 119 -23.25 3.12 -3.55
N LEU A 120 -22.30 2.86 -2.65
CA LEU A 120 -20.96 3.48 -2.65
C LEU A 120 -19.93 2.56 -3.33
N ASN A 121 -20.10 2.38 -4.64
CA ASN A 121 -19.18 1.59 -5.45
C ASN A 121 -17.99 2.44 -5.91
N GLY A 122 -16.77 1.94 -5.64
CA GLY A 122 -15.53 2.53 -6.14
C GLY A 122 -15.18 2.05 -7.54
N THR A 123 -13.99 2.42 -7.99
CA THR A 123 -13.46 2.09 -9.31
C THR A 123 -12.52 0.88 -9.30
N TRP A 124 -12.16 0.40 -8.14
CA TRP A 124 -11.16 -0.65 -7.94
C TRP A 124 -11.79 -2.03 -7.81
N SER A 125 -11.02 -3.05 -8.12
CA SER A 125 -11.32 -4.45 -7.85
C SER A 125 -10.32 -5.03 -6.86
N VAL A 126 -10.63 -6.20 -6.28
CA VAL A 126 -9.69 -6.94 -5.44
C VAL A 126 -8.40 -7.26 -6.23
N ALA A 127 -8.54 -7.63 -7.51
CA ALA A 127 -7.40 -7.88 -8.38
C ALA A 127 -6.50 -6.65 -8.57
N ASP A 128 -7.08 -5.45 -8.66
CA ASP A 128 -6.30 -4.20 -8.70
C ASP A 128 -5.48 -3.99 -7.44
N PHE A 129 -6.08 -4.25 -6.28
CA PHE A 129 -5.39 -4.14 -5.01
C PHE A 129 -4.25 -5.16 -4.88
N GLU A 130 -4.50 -6.41 -5.24
CA GLU A 130 -3.48 -7.46 -5.28
C GLU A 130 -2.31 -7.07 -6.19
N ALA A 131 -2.60 -6.52 -7.38
CA ALA A 131 -1.60 -6.06 -8.31
C ALA A 131 -0.75 -4.91 -7.74
N ALA A 132 -1.39 -3.96 -7.06
CA ALA A 132 -0.68 -2.85 -6.41
C ALA A 132 0.25 -3.32 -5.29
N VAL A 133 -0.20 -4.27 -4.47
CA VAL A 133 0.62 -4.85 -3.40
C VAL A 133 1.78 -5.66 -3.99
N ASN A 134 1.52 -6.48 -5.01
CA ASN A 134 2.57 -7.24 -5.69
C ASN A 134 3.62 -6.32 -6.34
N ALA A 135 3.19 -5.23 -6.96
CA ALA A 135 4.12 -4.23 -7.49
C ALA A 135 4.99 -3.60 -6.38
N ALA A 136 4.42 -3.30 -5.23
CA ALA A 136 5.17 -2.80 -4.08
C ALA A 136 6.16 -3.83 -3.52
N LEU A 137 5.88 -5.13 -3.69
CA LEU A 137 6.78 -6.23 -3.32
C LEU A 137 7.85 -6.49 -4.40
N GLY A 138 7.80 -5.83 -5.55
CA GLY A 138 8.73 -6.06 -6.66
C GLY A 138 8.41 -7.31 -7.48
N LYS A 139 7.18 -7.73 -7.47
CA LYS A 139 6.71 -8.92 -8.21
C LYS A 139 6.00 -8.55 -9.51
#